data_a6dcc5a10d8b6f101d7d9ea8ee4ef56a
#
_entry.id   a6dcc5a10d8b6f101d7d9ea8ee4ef56a
#
_cell.length_a   1.000
_cell.length_b   1.000
_cell.length_c   1.000
_cell.angle_alpha   90.00
_cell.angle_beta   90.00
_cell.angle_gamma   90.00
#
_symmetry.space_group_name_H-M   'P 1'
#
loop_
_entity.id
_entity.type
_entity.pdbx_description
1 polymer ?
#
loop_
_entity_poly.entity_id
_entity_poly.type
_entity_poly.pdbx_seq_one_letter_code
_entity_poly.pdbx_strand_id
1 'polypeptide(L)'
;MENISSLKHIIGESSRLSVIVHTHPDGDALGSGAAMTLYLRERLGKDVRMIIPDSAPGTVDFIVEGLDVLDASRNPAAAEERISRSDLILILDLNALHRTEQLAGIIAASPAKKVLIDHHLNPETGSFDLLFSEPERSSTCEFLYFILKELEGGSIDAIPHRCLEAMMAGMTTDTNNFSNSVIPSTLQMASELLEAGVDRDAIIDKIYHCDREQRIFAFADMVANHLAILPSGISYMIMTEEMQKAYGLMEGETESLVNIPLNIEKVRMSIFIREENGLFRVSIRSKRGLSAQHMARDFFHGGGHELAAGGKIFWPDDIPSKDAAAAYLEEIAARFLRNETTN
;
A
#
# COMPACT_ATOMS: atom_id res chain seq x y z
N MET A 1 3.57 -18.16 -19.73
CA MET A 1 2.59 -18.61 -20.77
C MET A 1 1.51 -19.53 -20.19
N GLU A 2 1.85 -20.62 -19.49
CA GLU A 2 0.85 -21.56 -18.95
C GLU A 2 -0.12 -20.92 -17.94
N ASN A 3 0.38 -20.13 -17.01
CA ASN A 3 -0.47 -19.42 -16.04
C ASN A 3 -1.40 -18.37 -16.68
N ILE A 4 -0.97 -17.68 -17.74
CA ILE A 4 -1.83 -16.71 -18.47
C ILE A 4 -3.00 -17.41 -19.18
N SER A 5 -2.74 -18.55 -19.80
CA SER A 5 -3.81 -19.35 -20.43
C SER A 5 -4.81 -19.88 -19.39
N SER A 6 -4.31 -20.29 -18.22
CA SER A 6 -5.16 -20.70 -17.09
C SER A 6 -5.98 -19.54 -16.55
N LEU A 7 -5.42 -18.35 -16.39
CA LEU A 7 -6.14 -17.14 -15.98
C LEU A 7 -7.24 -16.79 -16.98
N LYS A 8 -6.91 -16.78 -18.27
CA LYS A 8 -7.88 -16.51 -19.36
C LYS A 8 -9.04 -17.49 -19.33
N HIS A 9 -8.75 -18.78 -19.12
CA HIS A 9 -9.77 -19.83 -19.02
C HIS A 9 -10.67 -19.61 -17.78
N ILE A 10 -10.08 -19.42 -16.60
CA ILE A 10 -10.81 -19.18 -15.34
C ILE A 10 -11.73 -17.95 -15.47
N ILE A 11 -11.22 -16.83 -15.98
CA ILE A 11 -12.04 -15.63 -16.21
C ILE A 11 -13.14 -15.91 -17.22
N GLY A 12 -12.85 -16.66 -18.29
CA GLY A 12 -13.82 -17.02 -19.33
C GLY A 12 -15.02 -17.76 -18.76
N GLU A 13 -14.78 -18.73 -17.89
CA GLU A 13 -15.79 -19.59 -17.27
C GLU A 13 -16.57 -18.92 -16.13
N SER A 14 -16.05 -17.81 -15.59
CA SER A 14 -16.63 -17.11 -14.44
C SER A 14 -17.65 -16.06 -14.90
N SER A 15 -18.77 -15.97 -14.17
CA SER A 15 -19.86 -15.04 -14.46
C SER A 15 -19.92 -13.89 -13.46
N ARG A 16 -19.69 -14.17 -12.17
CA ARG A 16 -19.75 -13.19 -11.08
C ARG A 16 -18.40 -13.13 -10.35
N LEU A 17 -17.74 -12.02 -10.49
CA LEU A 17 -16.37 -11.83 -10.01
C LEU A 17 -16.29 -10.78 -8.89
N SER A 18 -15.40 -11.02 -7.93
CA SER A 18 -14.97 -10.00 -6.96
C SER A 18 -13.49 -9.73 -7.13
N VAL A 19 -13.11 -8.47 -7.02
CA VAL A 19 -11.73 -8.00 -6.95
C VAL A 19 -11.50 -7.45 -5.54
N ILE A 20 -10.53 -7.98 -4.82
CA ILE A 20 -10.29 -7.64 -3.41
C ILE A 20 -8.82 -7.24 -3.24
N VAL A 21 -8.59 -6.19 -2.44
CA VAL A 21 -7.26 -5.68 -2.10
C VAL A 21 -7.05 -5.73 -0.58
N HIS A 22 -5.87 -5.33 -0.10
CA HIS A 22 -5.57 -5.36 1.34
C HIS A 22 -6.29 -4.27 2.15
N THR A 23 -6.31 -4.45 3.49
CA THR A 23 -6.77 -3.44 4.45
C THR A 23 -5.85 -2.22 4.43
N HIS A 24 -6.41 -1.03 4.73
CA HIS A 24 -5.73 0.26 4.57
C HIS A 24 -5.12 0.40 3.16
N PRO A 25 -5.96 0.33 2.11
CA PRO A 25 -5.48 0.26 0.75
C PRO A 25 -4.71 1.52 0.36
N ASP A 26 -3.54 1.33 -0.21
CA ASP A 26 -2.73 2.41 -0.78
C ASP A 26 -2.99 2.60 -2.29
N GLY A 27 -2.12 3.37 -2.95
CA GLY A 27 -2.31 3.65 -4.37
C GLY A 27 -2.10 2.44 -5.27
N ASP A 28 -1.23 1.49 -4.91
CA ASP A 28 -1.00 0.28 -5.70
C ASP A 28 -2.15 -0.71 -5.55
N ALA A 29 -2.65 -0.90 -4.32
CA ALA A 29 -3.84 -1.70 -4.06
C ALA A 29 -5.07 -1.15 -4.82
N LEU A 30 -5.33 0.16 -4.72
CA LEU A 30 -6.45 0.78 -5.42
C LEU A 30 -6.25 0.79 -6.93
N GLY A 31 -5.03 1.05 -7.41
CA GLY A 31 -4.69 1.09 -8.83
C GLY A 31 -4.84 -0.27 -9.50
N SER A 32 -4.27 -1.31 -8.92
CA SER A 32 -4.38 -2.68 -9.43
C SER A 32 -5.81 -3.20 -9.35
N GLY A 33 -6.50 -2.97 -8.22
CA GLY A 33 -7.91 -3.36 -8.04
C GLY A 33 -8.84 -2.66 -9.03
N ALA A 34 -8.68 -1.34 -9.21
CA ALA A 34 -9.47 -0.55 -10.17
C ALA A 34 -9.21 -1.00 -11.61
N ALA A 35 -7.93 -1.15 -12.00
CA ALA A 35 -7.56 -1.56 -13.35
C ALA A 35 -8.14 -2.94 -13.70
N MET A 36 -8.00 -3.94 -12.81
CA MET A 36 -8.57 -5.27 -13.01
C MET A 36 -10.10 -5.22 -13.11
N THR A 37 -10.75 -4.44 -12.25
CA THR A 37 -12.22 -4.28 -12.25
C THR A 37 -12.71 -3.66 -13.55
N LEU A 38 -12.07 -2.57 -14.00
CA LEU A 38 -12.38 -1.90 -15.27
C LEU A 38 -12.17 -2.83 -16.47
N TYR A 39 -11.04 -3.54 -16.52
CA TYR A 39 -10.74 -4.49 -17.57
C TYR A 39 -11.80 -5.59 -17.68
N LEU A 40 -12.13 -6.21 -16.56
CA LEU A 40 -13.15 -7.27 -16.53
C LEU A 40 -14.54 -6.77 -16.94
N ARG A 41 -14.90 -5.56 -16.51
CA ARG A 41 -16.23 -4.97 -16.79
C ARG A 41 -16.32 -4.40 -18.20
N GLU A 42 -15.39 -3.54 -18.60
CA GLU A 42 -15.52 -2.75 -19.82
C GLU A 42 -14.98 -3.49 -21.05
N ARG A 43 -13.90 -4.31 -20.87
CA ARG A 43 -13.32 -5.08 -21.97
C ARG A 43 -13.97 -6.45 -22.15
N LEU A 44 -14.28 -7.14 -21.02
CA LEU A 44 -14.78 -8.52 -21.07
C LEU A 44 -16.28 -8.65 -20.74
N GLY A 45 -16.96 -7.56 -20.36
CA GLY A 45 -18.42 -7.56 -20.08
C GLY A 45 -18.83 -8.38 -18.86
N LYS A 46 -17.94 -8.58 -17.87
CA LYS A 46 -18.22 -9.40 -16.69
C LYS A 46 -18.97 -8.63 -15.59
N ASP A 47 -19.80 -9.38 -14.81
CA ASP A 47 -20.37 -8.88 -13.56
C ASP A 47 -19.25 -8.89 -12.49
N VAL A 48 -18.57 -7.80 -12.36
CA VAL A 48 -17.44 -7.64 -11.41
C VAL A 48 -17.66 -6.49 -10.47
N ARG A 49 -17.25 -6.65 -9.20
CA ARG A 49 -17.25 -5.60 -8.19
C ARG A 49 -15.94 -5.57 -7.43
N MET A 50 -15.37 -4.39 -7.28
CA MET A 50 -14.24 -4.18 -6.38
C MET A 50 -14.73 -4.08 -4.95
N ILE A 51 -14.04 -4.73 -4.03
CA ILE A 51 -14.33 -4.73 -2.59
C ILE A 51 -13.05 -4.29 -1.87
N ILE A 52 -13.16 -3.26 -1.05
CA ILE A 52 -12.08 -2.79 -0.18
C ILE A 52 -12.45 -3.10 1.27
N PRO A 53 -11.52 -3.64 2.09
CA PRO A 53 -11.79 -3.92 3.50
C PRO A 53 -12.10 -2.64 4.29
N ASP A 54 -11.40 -1.54 4.00
CA ASP A 54 -11.52 -0.24 4.63
C ASP A 54 -11.68 0.86 3.60
N SER A 55 -12.16 2.03 4.03
CA SER A 55 -12.31 3.20 3.16
C SER A 55 -10.98 3.62 2.52
N ALA A 56 -11.02 4.00 1.25
CA ALA A 56 -9.86 4.53 0.55
C ALA A 56 -9.38 5.84 1.21
N PRO A 57 -8.05 6.02 1.40
CA PRO A 57 -7.50 7.29 1.85
C PRO A 57 -7.78 8.41 0.85
N GLY A 58 -8.14 9.61 1.35
CA GLY A 58 -8.50 10.75 0.50
C GLY A 58 -7.40 11.23 -0.46
N THR A 59 -6.15 10.86 -0.21
CA THR A 59 -5.01 11.17 -1.09
C THR A 59 -4.97 10.33 -2.37
N VAL A 60 -5.65 9.17 -2.39
CA VAL A 60 -5.64 8.21 -3.51
C VAL A 60 -7.03 7.74 -3.91
N ASP A 61 -8.10 8.28 -3.32
CA ASP A 61 -9.49 7.91 -3.62
C ASP A 61 -9.91 8.26 -5.06
N PHE A 62 -9.25 9.23 -5.68
CA PHE A 62 -9.49 9.59 -7.08
C PHE A 62 -9.25 8.40 -8.05
N ILE A 63 -8.40 7.42 -7.67
CA ILE A 63 -8.11 6.24 -8.50
C ILE A 63 -9.37 5.40 -8.72
N VAL A 64 -10.25 5.36 -7.74
CA VAL A 64 -11.51 4.62 -7.79
C VAL A 64 -12.73 5.49 -8.07
N GLU A 65 -12.53 6.77 -8.38
CA GLU A 65 -13.62 7.70 -8.69
C GLU A 65 -14.51 7.18 -9.85
N GLY A 66 -15.82 7.19 -9.63
CA GLY A 66 -16.79 6.67 -10.61
C GLY A 66 -16.81 5.14 -10.74
N LEU A 67 -16.09 4.40 -9.90
CA LEU A 67 -16.26 2.96 -9.73
C LEU A 67 -17.30 2.66 -8.64
N ASP A 68 -18.10 1.62 -8.85
CA ASP A 68 -18.96 1.06 -7.80
C ASP A 68 -18.10 0.17 -6.88
N VAL A 69 -17.37 0.82 -5.96
CA VAL A 69 -16.54 0.13 -4.96
C VAL A 69 -17.38 -0.19 -3.73
N LEU A 70 -17.28 -1.43 -3.26
CA LEU A 70 -17.95 -1.87 -2.04
C LEU A 70 -16.97 -1.78 -0.86
N ASP A 71 -17.17 -0.78 -0.03
CA ASP A 71 -16.45 -0.60 1.23
C ASP A 71 -17.05 -1.51 2.30
N ALA A 72 -16.30 -2.53 2.69
CA ALA A 72 -16.74 -3.54 3.66
C ALA A 72 -16.82 -3.01 5.08
N SER A 73 -16.05 -1.97 5.42
CA SER A 73 -16.15 -1.33 6.74
C SER A 73 -17.48 -0.60 6.93
N ARG A 74 -18.06 -0.07 5.84
CA ARG A 74 -19.35 0.61 5.84
C ARG A 74 -20.53 -0.31 5.57
N ASN A 75 -20.33 -1.35 4.78
CA ASN A 75 -21.40 -2.30 4.42
C ASN A 75 -20.91 -3.75 4.43
N PRO A 76 -20.61 -4.31 5.61
CA PRO A 76 -20.04 -5.66 5.73
C PRO A 76 -20.97 -6.75 5.19
N ALA A 77 -22.29 -6.63 5.40
CA ALA A 77 -23.25 -7.64 4.93
C ALA A 77 -23.29 -7.72 3.40
N ALA A 78 -23.20 -6.59 2.70
CA ALA A 78 -23.17 -6.58 1.24
C ALA A 78 -21.83 -7.15 0.70
N ALA A 79 -20.73 -6.90 1.39
CA ALA A 79 -19.43 -7.48 1.05
C ALA A 79 -19.44 -9.01 1.22
N GLU A 80 -19.95 -9.52 2.34
CA GLU A 80 -20.12 -10.95 2.59
C GLU A 80 -21.03 -11.61 1.54
N GLU A 81 -22.19 -11.01 1.25
CA GLU A 81 -23.10 -11.51 0.22
C GLU A 81 -22.42 -11.56 -1.15
N ARG A 82 -21.70 -10.51 -1.55
CA ARG A 82 -21.00 -10.46 -2.84
C ARG A 82 -19.94 -11.53 -2.94
N ILE A 83 -19.06 -11.67 -1.92
CA ILE A 83 -17.99 -12.67 -1.86
C ILE A 83 -18.57 -14.09 -1.92
N SER A 84 -19.59 -14.37 -1.13
CA SER A 84 -20.22 -15.71 -1.05
C SER A 84 -20.91 -16.13 -2.35
N ARG A 85 -21.33 -15.18 -3.19
CA ARG A 85 -21.96 -15.43 -4.48
C ARG A 85 -21.01 -15.34 -5.67
N SER A 86 -19.76 -15.02 -5.46
CA SER A 86 -18.77 -15.00 -6.53
C SER A 86 -18.37 -16.41 -6.92
N ASP A 87 -18.07 -16.60 -8.19
CA ASP A 87 -17.47 -17.82 -8.73
C ASP A 87 -15.96 -17.66 -8.98
N LEU A 88 -15.48 -16.41 -8.99
CA LEU A 88 -14.06 -16.07 -9.01
C LEU A 88 -13.77 -14.87 -8.08
N ILE A 89 -12.74 -14.99 -7.27
CA ILE A 89 -12.19 -13.91 -6.45
C ILE A 89 -10.76 -13.65 -6.91
N LEU A 90 -10.53 -12.46 -7.43
CA LEU A 90 -9.20 -11.96 -7.77
C LEU A 90 -8.69 -11.13 -6.59
N ILE A 91 -7.55 -11.50 -6.07
CA ILE A 91 -6.94 -10.89 -4.90
C ILE A 91 -5.66 -10.21 -5.37
N LEU A 92 -5.55 -8.89 -5.14
CA LEU A 92 -4.43 -8.09 -5.63
C LEU A 92 -3.71 -7.37 -4.50
N ASP A 93 -2.41 -7.27 -4.65
CA ASP A 93 -1.53 -6.47 -3.82
C ASP A 93 -1.48 -6.88 -2.34
N LEU A 94 -1.49 -8.18 -2.11
CA LEU A 94 -1.26 -8.76 -0.79
C LEU A 94 -0.70 -10.18 -0.91
N ASN A 95 0.14 -10.56 0.02
CA ASN A 95 0.77 -11.89 0.01
C ASN A 95 -0.02 -12.97 0.77
N ALA A 96 -1.01 -12.59 1.58
CA ALA A 96 -1.77 -13.54 2.39
C ALA A 96 -3.16 -13.00 2.75
N LEU A 97 -4.15 -13.90 2.88
CA LEU A 97 -5.54 -13.54 3.12
C LEU A 97 -5.76 -12.77 4.42
N HIS A 98 -4.93 -12.97 5.46
CA HIS A 98 -5.07 -12.23 6.72
C HIS A 98 -4.93 -10.72 6.56
N ARG A 99 -4.28 -10.23 5.47
CA ARG A 99 -4.20 -8.80 5.14
C ARG A 99 -5.52 -8.19 4.67
N THR A 100 -6.56 -8.98 4.52
CA THR A 100 -7.94 -8.50 4.30
C THR A 100 -8.77 -8.43 5.58
N GLU A 101 -8.13 -8.66 6.76
CA GLU A 101 -8.71 -8.61 8.10
C GLU A 101 -10.09 -9.30 8.19
N GLN A 102 -11.19 -8.53 8.39
CA GLN A 102 -12.54 -9.06 8.55
C GLN A 102 -13.06 -9.88 7.35
N LEU A 103 -12.48 -9.70 6.17
CA LEU A 103 -12.87 -10.47 4.98
C LEU A 103 -12.14 -11.81 4.86
N ALA A 104 -11.02 -12.01 5.54
CA ALA A 104 -10.15 -13.18 5.39
C ALA A 104 -10.91 -14.50 5.58
N GLY A 105 -11.71 -14.61 6.65
CA GLY A 105 -12.52 -15.80 6.92
C GLY A 105 -13.60 -16.07 5.87
N ILE A 106 -14.23 -15.02 5.36
CA ILE A 106 -15.27 -15.09 4.33
C ILE A 106 -14.68 -15.54 3.00
N ILE A 107 -13.52 -14.97 2.61
CA ILE A 107 -12.80 -15.34 1.39
C ILE A 107 -12.33 -16.79 1.48
N ALA A 108 -11.74 -17.20 2.60
CA ALA A 108 -11.26 -18.57 2.81
C ALA A 108 -12.39 -19.60 2.73
N ALA A 109 -13.57 -19.31 3.28
CA ALA A 109 -14.74 -20.18 3.29
C ALA A 109 -15.48 -20.21 1.93
N SER A 110 -15.24 -19.24 1.04
CA SER A 110 -15.92 -19.18 -0.27
C SER A 110 -15.49 -20.34 -1.17
N PRO A 111 -16.45 -21.02 -1.85
CA PRO A 111 -16.14 -22.05 -2.84
C PRO A 111 -15.60 -21.48 -4.16
N ALA A 112 -15.59 -20.17 -4.33
CA ALA A 112 -15.07 -19.50 -5.52
C ALA A 112 -13.60 -19.84 -5.75
N LYS A 113 -13.18 -19.92 -7.01
CA LYS A 113 -11.75 -19.95 -7.33
C LYS A 113 -11.08 -18.67 -6.88
N LYS A 114 -9.86 -18.79 -6.38
CA LYS A 114 -9.07 -17.68 -5.86
C LYS A 114 -7.80 -17.53 -6.67
N VAL A 115 -7.59 -16.34 -7.22
CA VAL A 115 -6.40 -15.98 -7.99
C VAL A 115 -5.69 -14.83 -7.28
N LEU A 116 -4.41 -15.01 -6.98
CA LEU A 116 -3.55 -13.96 -6.43
C LEU A 116 -2.71 -13.32 -7.53
N ILE A 117 -2.62 -11.99 -7.52
CA ILE A 117 -1.67 -11.20 -8.32
C ILE A 117 -0.98 -10.23 -7.35
N ASP A 118 0.32 -10.43 -7.12
CA ASP A 118 1.04 -9.75 -6.04
C ASP A 118 2.54 -9.64 -6.30
N HIS A 119 3.16 -8.59 -5.73
CA HIS A 119 4.62 -8.40 -5.77
C HIS A 119 5.30 -8.50 -4.39
N HIS A 120 4.56 -8.81 -3.34
CA HIS A 120 5.13 -8.95 -2.00
C HIS A 120 5.92 -10.24 -1.83
N LEU A 121 6.86 -10.22 -0.87
CA LEU A 121 7.63 -11.41 -0.47
C LEU A 121 6.76 -12.42 0.29
N ASN A 122 7.13 -13.71 0.21
CA ASN A 122 6.56 -14.80 0.99
C ASN A 122 5.04 -14.97 0.80
N PRO A 123 4.54 -15.21 -0.42
CA PRO A 123 3.12 -15.43 -0.66
C PRO A 123 2.62 -16.70 0.03
N GLU A 124 1.39 -16.64 0.55
CA GLU A 124 0.68 -17.78 1.10
C GLU A 124 0.20 -18.70 -0.04
N THR A 125 0.93 -19.80 -0.31
CA THR A 125 0.68 -20.63 -1.50
C THR A 125 -0.54 -21.56 -1.39
N GLY A 126 -0.99 -21.89 -0.16
CA GLY A 126 -2.05 -22.86 0.08
C GLY A 126 -3.49 -22.33 -0.06
N SER A 127 -3.67 -21.02 -0.18
CA SER A 127 -4.98 -20.36 -0.17
C SER A 127 -5.50 -20.00 -1.55
N PHE A 128 -4.72 -20.21 -2.62
CA PHE A 128 -5.03 -19.77 -3.97
C PHE A 128 -4.97 -20.89 -4.98
N ASP A 129 -5.93 -20.92 -5.91
CA ASP A 129 -5.98 -21.89 -7.03
C ASP A 129 -4.99 -21.53 -8.15
N LEU A 130 -4.71 -20.25 -8.32
CA LEU A 130 -3.71 -19.75 -9.26
C LEU A 130 -2.94 -18.58 -8.63
N LEU A 131 -1.62 -18.59 -8.78
CA LEU A 131 -0.73 -17.63 -8.16
C LEU A 131 0.13 -16.94 -9.21
N PHE A 132 0.06 -15.61 -9.23
CA PHE A 132 1.01 -14.72 -9.87
C PHE A 132 1.73 -13.94 -8.79
N SER A 133 2.99 -14.24 -8.55
CA SER A 133 3.81 -13.56 -7.54
C SER A 133 5.19 -13.30 -8.11
N GLU A 134 5.55 -12.03 -8.25
CA GLU A 134 6.86 -11.57 -8.73
C GLU A 134 7.41 -10.45 -7.82
N PRO A 135 8.12 -10.79 -6.73
CA PRO A 135 8.64 -9.79 -5.78
C PRO A 135 9.68 -8.81 -6.35
N GLU A 136 10.21 -9.08 -7.53
CA GLU A 136 11.15 -8.17 -8.20
C GLU A 136 10.44 -7.03 -8.93
N ARG A 137 9.13 -7.09 -9.14
CA ARG A 137 8.34 -6.01 -9.74
C ARG A 137 8.30 -4.80 -8.83
N SER A 138 8.25 -3.62 -9.44
CA SER A 138 8.17 -2.37 -8.69
C SER A 138 6.84 -2.18 -7.97
N SER A 139 5.77 -2.82 -8.46
CA SER A 139 4.42 -2.73 -7.93
C SER A 139 3.53 -3.85 -8.50
N THR A 140 2.41 -4.12 -7.85
CA THR A 140 1.36 -4.99 -8.39
C THR A 140 0.74 -4.40 -9.65
N CYS A 141 0.65 -3.07 -9.76
CA CYS A 141 0.22 -2.39 -10.98
C CYS A 141 1.16 -2.64 -12.17
N GLU A 142 2.48 -2.60 -11.97
CA GLU A 142 3.43 -2.99 -13.02
C GLU A 142 3.22 -4.45 -13.43
N PHE A 143 3.11 -5.34 -12.47
CA PHE A 143 2.92 -6.75 -12.78
C PHE A 143 1.60 -7.00 -13.52
N LEU A 144 0.51 -6.41 -13.06
CA LEU A 144 -0.80 -6.49 -13.70
C LEU A 144 -0.77 -5.94 -15.13
N TYR A 145 -0.05 -4.84 -15.37
CA TYR A 145 0.11 -4.29 -16.72
C TYR A 145 0.63 -5.34 -17.72
N PHE A 146 1.69 -6.05 -17.35
CA PHE A 146 2.25 -7.09 -18.23
C PHE A 146 1.32 -8.31 -18.35
N ILE A 147 0.60 -8.67 -17.30
CA ILE A 147 -0.43 -9.74 -17.37
C ILE A 147 -1.55 -9.36 -18.35
N LEU A 148 -2.11 -8.14 -18.25
CA LEU A 148 -3.17 -7.69 -19.14
C LEU A 148 -2.69 -7.56 -20.59
N LYS A 149 -1.48 -7.03 -20.81
CA LYS A 149 -0.85 -6.95 -22.12
C LYS A 149 -0.70 -8.34 -22.77
N GLU A 150 -0.29 -9.35 -22.01
CA GLU A 150 -0.18 -10.73 -22.50
C GLU A 150 -1.55 -11.37 -22.77
N LEU A 151 -2.57 -11.11 -21.95
CA LEU A 151 -3.95 -11.54 -22.19
C LEU A 151 -4.51 -11.00 -23.50
N GLU A 152 -4.09 -9.79 -23.91
CA GLU A 152 -4.47 -9.13 -25.17
C GLU A 152 -3.47 -9.42 -26.33
N GLY A 153 -2.62 -10.46 -26.18
CA GLY A 153 -1.73 -10.90 -27.26
C GLY A 153 -0.50 -9.99 -27.49
N GLY A 154 -0.08 -9.27 -26.47
CA GLY A 154 1.12 -8.42 -26.50
C GLY A 154 0.86 -6.94 -26.83
N SER A 155 -0.40 -6.51 -27.03
CA SER A 155 -0.79 -5.10 -27.22
C SER A 155 -1.61 -4.59 -26.03
N ILE A 156 -1.58 -3.27 -25.82
CA ILE A 156 -2.41 -2.56 -24.83
C ILE A 156 -3.60 -1.83 -25.47
N ASP A 157 -3.75 -1.86 -26.80
CA ASP A 157 -4.76 -1.10 -27.53
C ASP A 157 -6.21 -1.45 -27.15
N ALA A 158 -6.43 -2.68 -26.69
CA ALA A 158 -7.74 -3.15 -26.28
C ALA A 158 -8.01 -2.94 -24.76
N ILE A 159 -7.03 -2.52 -24.00
CA ILE A 159 -7.16 -2.23 -22.57
C ILE A 159 -7.84 -0.87 -22.41
N PRO A 160 -8.94 -0.77 -21.64
CA PRO A 160 -9.60 0.51 -21.42
C PRO A 160 -8.64 1.58 -20.86
N HIS A 161 -8.72 2.81 -21.38
CA HIS A 161 -7.78 3.88 -21.01
C HIS A 161 -7.72 4.14 -19.50
N ARG A 162 -8.87 4.09 -18.82
CA ARG A 162 -8.93 4.23 -17.36
C ARG A 162 -8.18 3.13 -16.59
N CYS A 163 -8.02 1.93 -17.18
CA CYS A 163 -7.15 0.89 -16.58
C CYS A 163 -5.69 1.33 -16.62
N LEU A 164 -5.27 1.92 -17.75
CA LEU A 164 -3.90 2.41 -17.94
C LEU A 164 -3.60 3.56 -16.97
N GLU A 165 -4.55 4.49 -16.78
CA GLU A 165 -4.44 5.58 -15.80
C GLU A 165 -4.33 5.05 -14.36
N ALA A 166 -5.18 4.08 -13.97
CA ALA A 166 -5.16 3.48 -12.64
C ALA A 166 -3.83 2.76 -12.36
N MET A 167 -3.30 2.00 -13.34
CA MET A 167 -2.02 1.33 -13.20
C MET A 167 -0.84 2.32 -13.16
N MET A 168 -0.88 3.42 -13.92
CA MET A 168 0.11 4.49 -13.82
C MET A 168 0.10 5.12 -12.43
N ALA A 169 -1.07 5.40 -11.87
CA ALA A 169 -1.21 5.98 -10.54
C ALA A 169 -0.63 5.06 -9.45
N GLY A 170 -1.01 3.77 -9.45
CA GLY A 170 -0.51 2.80 -8.46
C GLY A 170 1.00 2.58 -8.54
N MET A 171 1.55 2.37 -9.74
CA MET A 171 2.99 2.28 -9.95
C MET A 171 3.72 3.55 -9.48
N THR A 172 3.14 4.74 -9.72
CA THR A 172 3.73 6.02 -9.31
C THR A 172 3.79 6.15 -7.78
N THR A 173 2.74 5.73 -7.06
CA THR A 173 2.72 5.78 -5.59
C THR A 173 3.72 4.81 -4.99
N ASP A 174 3.75 3.57 -5.43
CA ASP A 174 4.59 2.52 -4.85
C ASP A 174 6.08 2.75 -5.12
N THR A 175 6.41 3.28 -6.30
CA THR A 175 7.78 3.68 -6.62
C THR A 175 8.18 5.04 -6.04
N ASN A 176 7.29 5.71 -5.31
CA ASN A 176 7.48 7.09 -4.88
C ASN A 176 8.00 7.96 -6.04
N ASN A 177 7.25 7.98 -7.12
CA ASN A 177 7.58 8.71 -8.35
C ASN A 177 8.97 8.35 -8.91
N PHE A 178 9.22 7.06 -9.12
CA PHE A 178 10.50 6.49 -9.60
C PHE A 178 11.70 6.69 -8.66
N SER A 179 11.48 6.96 -7.38
CA SER A 179 12.56 7.08 -6.40
C SER A 179 12.97 5.73 -5.79
N ASN A 180 12.09 4.73 -5.82
CA ASN A 180 12.29 3.43 -5.19
C ASN A 180 11.93 2.28 -6.14
N SER A 181 12.59 1.13 -5.97
CA SER A 181 12.25 -0.17 -6.58
C SER A 181 12.13 -0.16 -8.12
N VAL A 182 12.66 0.83 -8.80
CA VAL A 182 12.56 0.97 -10.25
C VAL A 182 13.46 -0.03 -10.95
N ILE A 183 12.88 -0.79 -11.87
CA ILE A 183 13.58 -1.75 -12.75
C ILE A 183 13.30 -1.38 -14.22
N PRO A 184 14.02 -1.96 -15.20
CA PRO A 184 13.82 -1.60 -16.61
C PRO A 184 12.37 -1.74 -17.10
N SER A 185 11.63 -2.75 -16.64
CA SER A 185 10.24 -2.96 -17.03
C SER A 185 9.29 -1.89 -16.46
N THR A 186 9.60 -1.29 -15.30
CA THR A 186 8.85 -0.14 -14.76
C THR A 186 8.90 1.04 -15.72
N LEU A 187 10.09 1.35 -16.25
CA LEU A 187 10.28 2.44 -17.23
C LEU A 187 9.66 2.10 -18.58
N GLN A 188 9.71 0.83 -18.97
CA GLN A 188 9.03 0.37 -20.19
C GLN A 188 7.52 0.57 -20.07
N MET A 189 6.89 0.12 -18.98
CA MET A 189 5.47 0.36 -18.73
C MET A 189 5.16 1.86 -18.79
N ALA A 190 5.92 2.70 -18.10
CA ALA A 190 5.69 4.14 -18.09
C ALA A 190 5.76 4.74 -19.51
N SER A 191 6.74 4.35 -20.31
CA SER A 191 6.87 4.79 -21.71
C SER A 191 5.65 4.39 -22.54
N GLU A 192 5.25 3.13 -22.49
CA GLU A 192 4.12 2.63 -23.26
C GLU A 192 2.79 3.28 -22.82
N LEU A 193 2.61 3.56 -21.52
CA LEU A 193 1.43 4.28 -21.01
C LEU A 193 1.37 5.73 -21.49
N LEU A 194 2.52 6.43 -21.53
CA LEU A 194 2.61 7.78 -22.08
C LEU A 194 2.31 7.79 -23.59
N GLU A 195 2.84 6.82 -24.36
CA GLU A 195 2.55 6.64 -25.78
C GLU A 195 1.05 6.37 -26.02
N ALA A 196 0.38 5.67 -25.11
CA ALA A 196 -1.08 5.44 -25.11
C ALA A 196 -1.89 6.67 -24.69
N GLY A 197 -1.24 7.79 -24.35
CA GLY A 197 -1.88 9.07 -24.04
C GLY A 197 -2.33 9.22 -22.58
N VAL A 198 -1.79 8.42 -21.65
CA VAL A 198 -2.05 8.62 -20.20
C VAL A 198 -1.47 9.95 -19.77
N ASP A 199 -2.31 10.81 -19.19
CA ASP A 199 -1.91 12.11 -18.65
C ASP A 199 -1.25 11.90 -17.26
N ARG A 200 0.06 11.64 -17.31
CA ARG A 200 0.85 11.44 -16.09
C ARG A 200 0.91 12.70 -15.24
N ASP A 201 0.96 13.89 -15.85
CA ASP A 201 1.07 15.14 -15.10
C ASP A 201 -0.20 15.38 -14.28
N ALA A 202 -1.39 15.11 -14.84
CA ALA A 202 -2.63 15.16 -14.08
C ALA A 202 -2.67 14.16 -12.91
N ILE A 203 -2.06 12.97 -13.08
CA ILE A 203 -1.92 11.98 -11.99
C ILE A 203 -0.98 12.52 -10.90
N ILE A 204 0.17 13.08 -11.27
CA ILE A 204 1.12 13.70 -10.34
C ILE A 204 0.47 14.83 -9.54
N ASP A 205 -0.30 15.70 -10.21
CA ASP A 205 -1.02 16.78 -9.53
C ASP A 205 -1.97 16.25 -8.46
N LYS A 206 -2.69 15.17 -8.74
CA LYS A 206 -3.60 14.54 -7.78
C LYS A 206 -2.89 13.85 -6.61
N ILE A 207 -1.68 13.30 -6.82
CA ILE A 207 -0.93 12.57 -5.78
C ILE A 207 -0.07 13.50 -4.95
N TYR A 208 0.61 14.48 -5.58
CA TYR A 208 1.69 15.25 -4.93
C TYR A 208 1.44 16.76 -4.84
N HIS A 209 0.47 17.31 -5.57
CA HIS A 209 0.20 18.74 -5.61
C HIS A 209 -1.19 19.12 -5.07
N CYS A 210 -1.78 18.26 -4.23
CA CYS A 210 -3.12 18.44 -3.66
C CYS A 210 -3.11 18.67 -2.15
N ASP A 211 -1.95 18.92 -1.56
CA ASP A 211 -1.84 19.14 -0.12
C ASP A 211 -2.56 20.42 0.33
N ARG A 212 -3.32 20.31 1.42
CA ARG A 212 -3.86 21.49 2.10
C ARG A 212 -2.73 22.27 2.80
N GLU A 213 -2.87 23.59 2.87
CA GLU A 213 -1.85 24.43 3.54
C GLU A 213 -1.58 24.01 5.00
N GLN A 214 -2.61 23.53 5.72
CA GLN A 214 -2.48 23.01 7.08
C GLN A 214 -1.50 21.86 7.17
N ARG A 215 -1.52 20.92 6.20
CA ARG A 215 -0.57 19.83 6.12
C ARG A 215 0.86 20.35 5.92
N ILE A 216 1.05 21.27 4.99
CA ILE A 216 2.37 21.87 4.72
C ILE A 216 2.91 22.57 5.96
N PHE A 217 2.08 23.38 6.65
CA PHE A 217 2.50 24.07 7.88
C PHE A 217 2.81 23.09 9.03
N ALA A 218 1.98 22.02 9.19
CA ALA A 218 2.26 20.98 10.16
C ALA A 218 3.60 20.29 9.89
N PHE A 219 3.88 19.95 8.63
CA PHE A 219 5.16 19.32 8.25
C PHE A 219 6.35 20.24 8.49
N ALA A 220 6.22 21.51 8.14
CA ALA A 220 7.26 22.49 8.38
C ALA A 220 7.57 22.63 9.88
N ASP A 221 6.54 22.72 10.72
CA ASP A 221 6.71 22.83 12.18
C ASP A 221 7.28 21.55 12.79
N MET A 222 6.78 20.38 12.38
CA MET A 222 7.30 19.08 12.84
C MET A 222 8.79 18.91 12.54
N VAL A 223 9.24 19.31 11.36
CA VAL A 223 10.65 19.22 10.98
C VAL A 223 11.49 20.29 11.69
N ALA A 224 10.97 21.52 11.82
CA ALA A 224 11.71 22.62 12.42
C ALA A 224 11.85 22.52 13.96
N ASN A 225 10.78 22.06 14.64
CA ASN A 225 10.67 22.16 16.09
C ASN A 225 10.54 20.82 16.82
N HIS A 226 10.21 19.72 16.12
CA HIS A 226 9.92 18.42 16.73
C HIS A 226 10.78 17.27 16.18
N LEU A 227 11.70 17.54 15.25
CA LEU A 227 12.64 16.54 14.74
C LEU A 227 13.84 16.40 15.68
N ALA A 228 14.03 15.22 16.26
CA ALA A 228 15.24 14.84 16.96
C ALA A 228 16.12 13.96 16.06
N ILE A 229 17.42 14.28 15.99
CA ILE A 229 18.42 13.50 15.25
C ILE A 229 19.48 13.03 16.23
N LEU A 230 19.57 11.72 16.43
CA LEU A 230 20.54 11.11 17.33
C LEU A 230 21.92 11.03 16.67
N PRO A 231 23.01 11.00 17.47
CA PRO A 231 24.38 10.81 16.94
C PRO A 231 24.54 9.55 16.09
N SER A 232 23.69 8.57 16.31
CA SER A 232 23.64 7.31 15.57
C SER A 232 23.15 7.41 14.11
N GLY A 233 22.57 8.56 13.72
CA GLY A 233 21.93 8.75 12.44
C GLY A 233 20.47 8.23 12.41
N ILE A 234 19.91 7.83 13.55
CA ILE A 234 18.47 7.58 13.68
C ILE A 234 17.81 8.89 14.08
N SER A 235 16.70 9.23 13.43
CA SER A 235 15.88 10.39 13.76
C SER A 235 14.50 9.95 14.21
N TYR A 236 13.85 10.80 15.02
CA TYR A 236 12.45 10.58 15.37
C TYR A 236 11.66 11.89 15.46
N MET A 237 10.35 11.78 15.25
CA MET A 237 9.35 12.83 15.50
C MET A 237 8.16 12.21 16.23
N ILE A 238 7.56 12.99 17.13
CA ILE A 238 6.41 12.60 17.95
C ILE A 238 5.28 13.59 17.71
N MET A 239 4.13 13.12 17.24
CA MET A 239 2.94 13.94 17.03
C MET A 239 1.83 13.46 17.93
N THR A 240 1.39 14.32 18.85
CA THR A 240 0.27 14.03 19.76
C THR A 240 -1.09 14.30 19.09
N GLU A 241 -2.17 13.78 19.65
CA GLU A 241 -3.53 14.13 19.20
C GLU A 241 -3.84 15.61 19.34
N GLU A 242 -3.28 16.27 20.35
CA GLU A 242 -3.43 17.71 20.56
C GLU A 242 -2.77 18.50 19.42
N MET A 243 -1.58 18.08 18.97
CA MET A 243 -0.89 18.70 17.82
C MET A 243 -1.69 18.47 16.54
N GLN A 244 -2.18 17.25 16.28
CA GLN A 244 -3.00 16.96 15.11
C GLN A 244 -4.24 17.86 15.05
N LYS A 245 -4.93 18.04 16.19
CA LYS A 245 -6.07 18.94 16.32
C LYS A 245 -5.69 20.39 16.14
N ALA A 246 -4.57 20.84 16.71
CA ALA A 246 -4.09 22.21 16.60
C ALA A 246 -3.74 22.60 15.15
N TYR A 247 -3.15 21.68 14.38
CA TYR A 247 -2.90 21.87 12.95
C TYR A 247 -4.16 21.71 12.10
N GLY A 248 -5.23 21.13 12.63
CA GLY A 248 -6.45 20.82 11.86
C GLY A 248 -6.21 19.76 10.79
N LEU A 249 -5.35 18.75 11.10
CA LEU A 249 -5.06 17.65 10.20
C LEU A 249 -6.25 16.70 10.08
N MET A 250 -6.45 16.18 8.88
CA MET A 250 -7.39 15.11 8.56
C MET A 250 -6.67 13.74 8.56
N GLU A 251 -7.44 12.68 8.55
CA GLU A 251 -6.93 11.32 8.42
C GLU A 251 -6.13 11.16 7.11
N GLY A 252 -4.99 10.49 7.19
CA GLY A 252 -4.06 10.31 6.06
C GLY A 252 -3.06 11.47 5.87
N GLU A 253 -3.32 12.68 6.36
CA GLU A 253 -2.45 13.84 6.11
C GLU A 253 -1.09 13.80 6.81
N THR A 254 -0.84 12.86 7.70
CA THR A 254 0.48 12.63 8.32
C THR A 254 1.37 11.68 7.53
N GLU A 255 0.82 11.05 6.51
CA GLU A 255 1.61 10.15 5.66
C GLU A 255 2.75 10.88 4.97
N SER A 256 3.81 10.15 4.69
CA SER A 256 5.07 10.66 4.12
C SER A 256 5.92 11.60 5.00
N LEU A 257 5.41 12.15 6.11
CA LEU A 257 6.21 12.97 7.03
C LEU A 257 7.48 12.22 7.49
N VAL A 258 7.37 10.92 7.74
CA VAL A 258 8.49 10.04 8.13
C VAL A 258 9.63 10.01 7.09
N ASN A 259 9.36 10.34 5.83
CA ASN A 259 10.36 10.31 4.76
C ASN A 259 11.26 11.56 4.77
N ILE A 260 10.75 12.70 5.24
CA ILE A 260 11.45 13.99 5.14
C ILE A 260 12.84 13.97 5.79
N PRO A 261 13.03 13.43 7.00
CA PRO A 261 14.35 13.39 7.64
C PRO A 261 15.40 12.59 6.86
N LEU A 262 14.99 11.63 6.04
CA LEU A 262 15.92 10.85 5.22
C LEU A 262 16.62 11.66 4.12
N ASN A 263 16.12 12.87 3.79
CA ASN A 263 16.82 13.80 2.90
C ASN A 263 18.06 14.43 3.58
N ILE A 264 18.18 14.33 4.89
CA ILE A 264 19.36 14.78 5.63
C ILE A 264 20.46 13.71 5.49
N GLU A 265 21.64 14.10 5.01
CA GLU A 265 22.73 13.19 4.66
C GLU A 265 23.05 12.19 5.79
N LYS A 266 23.22 12.69 7.03
CA LYS A 266 23.57 11.89 8.21
C LYS A 266 22.44 11.00 8.73
N VAL A 267 21.19 11.22 8.32
CA VAL A 267 20.05 10.39 8.76
C VAL A 267 20.00 9.11 7.94
N ARG A 268 20.05 7.98 8.64
CA ARG A 268 20.01 6.63 8.06
C ARG A 268 18.66 5.93 8.27
N MET A 269 17.94 6.29 9.34
CA MET A 269 16.62 5.79 9.68
C MET A 269 15.80 6.91 10.28
N SER A 270 14.52 6.97 9.93
CA SER A 270 13.54 7.90 10.47
C SER A 270 12.38 7.13 11.10
N ILE A 271 12.01 7.52 12.32
CA ILE A 271 10.88 6.99 13.07
C ILE A 271 9.89 8.14 13.28
N PHE A 272 8.67 7.96 12.87
CA PHE A 272 7.58 8.87 13.18
C PHE A 272 6.53 8.14 14.01
N ILE A 273 6.19 8.68 15.16
CA ILE A 273 5.11 8.16 15.97
C ILE A 273 3.98 9.17 16.09
N ARG A 274 2.75 8.67 15.91
CA ARG A 274 1.52 9.44 15.97
C ARG A 274 0.59 8.87 17.01
N GLU A 275 0.17 9.73 17.96
CA GLU A 275 -0.84 9.36 18.95
C GLU A 275 -2.20 9.13 18.27
N GLU A 276 -2.84 7.99 18.54
CA GLU A 276 -4.13 7.62 17.99
C GLU A 276 -4.83 6.64 18.93
N ASN A 277 -6.04 6.98 19.41
CA ASN A 277 -6.89 6.10 20.23
C ASN A 277 -6.17 5.47 21.45
N GLY A 278 -5.32 6.23 22.15
CA GLY A 278 -4.64 5.76 23.35
C GLY A 278 -3.42 4.86 23.11
N LEU A 279 -2.84 4.92 21.92
CA LEU A 279 -1.57 4.29 21.57
C LEU A 279 -0.78 5.19 20.61
N PHE A 280 0.49 4.86 20.36
CA PHE A 280 1.19 5.44 19.21
C PHE A 280 1.24 4.46 18.04
N ARG A 281 0.81 4.92 16.86
CA ARG A 281 1.18 4.28 15.60
C ARG A 281 2.60 4.68 15.24
N VAL A 282 3.38 3.70 14.80
CA VAL A 282 4.79 3.86 14.44
C VAL A 282 4.96 3.67 12.94
N SER A 283 5.59 4.64 12.29
CA SER A 283 6.06 4.54 10.91
C SER A 283 7.58 4.62 10.88
N ILE A 284 8.22 3.71 10.15
CA ILE A 284 9.68 3.62 10.06
C ILE A 284 10.09 3.61 8.60
N ARG A 285 11.09 4.38 8.27
CA ARG A 285 11.75 4.36 6.96
C ARG A 285 13.26 4.35 7.15
N SER A 286 13.98 3.66 6.29
CA SER A 286 15.44 3.58 6.39
C SER A 286 16.11 3.68 5.01
N LYS A 287 17.37 4.11 5.03
CA LYS A 287 18.28 3.94 3.90
C LYS A 287 18.89 2.53 3.93
N ARG A 288 19.45 2.08 2.82
CA ARG A 288 20.14 0.78 2.74
C ARG A 288 21.19 0.64 3.85
N GLY A 289 21.25 -0.54 4.47
CA GLY A 289 22.17 -0.88 5.55
C GLY A 289 21.60 -0.71 6.97
N LEU A 290 20.29 -0.39 7.10
CA LEU A 290 19.53 -0.54 8.33
C LEU A 290 18.13 -1.07 7.98
N SER A 291 17.68 -2.13 8.66
CA SER A 291 16.39 -2.76 8.42
C SER A 291 15.27 -2.09 9.21
N ALA A 292 14.34 -1.41 8.52
CA ALA A 292 13.12 -0.91 9.13
C ALA A 292 12.22 -2.06 9.63
N GLN A 293 12.20 -3.19 8.90
CA GLN A 293 11.46 -4.39 9.27
C GLN A 293 11.94 -4.98 10.60
N HIS A 294 13.25 -5.12 10.81
CA HIS A 294 13.81 -5.61 12.08
C HIS A 294 13.47 -4.67 13.24
N MET A 295 13.60 -3.35 13.02
CA MET A 295 13.21 -2.36 14.03
C MET A 295 11.74 -2.50 14.42
N ALA A 296 10.84 -2.61 13.46
CA ALA A 296 9.40 -2.75 13.72
C ALA A 296 9.06 -4.04 14.45
N ARG A 297 9.60 -5.19 13.98
CA ARG A 297 9.36 -6.51 14.55
C ARG A 297 9.87 -6.62 15.99
N ASP A 298 11.09 -6.16 16.24
CA ASP A 298 11.80 -6.42 17.49
C ASP A 298 11.41 -5.45 18.60
N PHE A 299 10.84 -4.27 18.26
CA PHE A 299 10.60 -3.19 19.23
C PHE A 299 9.22 -2.56 19.19
N PHE A 300 8.43 -2.75 18.13
CA PHE A 300 7.18 -2.00 17.94
C PHE A 300 5.97 -2.85 17.61
N HIS A 301 5.95 -4.15 17.95
CA HIS A 301 4.83 -5.05 17.66
C HIS A 301 4.36 -4.96 16.19
N GLY A 302 5.32 -4.89 15.26
CA GLY A 302 5.03 -4.58 13.88
C GLY A 302 5.80 -5.39 12.86
N GLY A 303 5.84 -4.87 11.63
CA GLY A 303 6.53 -5.50 10.50
C GLY A 303 6.45 -4.63 9.26
N GLY A 304 6.82 -5.19 8.12
CA GLY A 304 6.82 -4.50 6.83
C GLY A 304 7.96 -4.96 5.94
N HIS A 305 8.40 -4.06 5.07
CA HIS A 305 9.51 -4.27 4.16
C HIS A 305 10.84 -3.83 4.76
N GLU A 306 11.94 -4.21 4.11
CA GLU A 306 13.31 -3.92 4.55
C GLU A 306 13.55 -2.43 4.84
N LEU A 307 13.05 -1.54 3.98
CA LEU A 307 13.26 -0.10 4.09
C LEU A 307 12.02 0.68 4.58
N ALA A 308 10.86 0.01 4.74
CA ALA A 308 9.60 0.62 5.11
C ALA A 308 8.78 -0.33 5.99
N ALA A 309 8.54 0.06 7.23
CA ALA A 309 7.81 -0.77 8.19
C ALA A 309 6.96 0.09 9.11
N GLY A 310 6.06 -0.54 9.83
CA GLY A 310 5.20 0.10 10.82
C GLY A 310 4.98 -0.75 12.06
N GLY A 311 4.42 -0.16 13.11
CA GLY A 311 4.14 -0.85 14.35
C GLY A 311 3.29 -0.02 15.30
N LYS A 312 3.33 -0.40 16.58
CA LYS A 312 2.56 0.25 17.65
C LYS A 312 3.40 0.34 18.92
N ILE A 313 3.12 1.35 19.76
CA ILE A 313 3.61 1.46 21.13
C ILE A 313 2.39 1.63 22.02
N PHE A 314 2.28 0.80 23.04
CA PHE A 314 1.18 0.80 23.99
C PHE A 314 1.62 1.38 25.34
N TRP A 315 0.71 2.06 26.03
CA TRP A 315 0.89 2.37 27.44
C TRP A 315 -0.30 1.82 28.24
N PRO A 316 -0.07 1.27 29.44
CA PRO A 316 1.22 1.27 30.17
C PRO A 316 2.18 0.13 29.81
N ASP A 317 1.92 -0.71 28.82
CA ASP A 317 2.65 -1.96 28.58
C ASP A 317 4.10 -1.76 28.12
N ASP A 318 4.32 -0.92 27.10
CA ASP A 318 5.67 -0.64 26.55
C ASP A 318 6.32 0.58 27.23
N ILE A 319 5.52 1.59 27.53
CA ILE A 319 5.94 2.83 28.18
C ILE A 319 4.96 3.22 29.29
N PRO A 320 5.41 3.84 30.39
CA PRO A 320 4.52 4.17 31.53
C PRO A 320 3.48 5.24 31.18
N SER A 321 3.77 6.13 30.26
CA SER A 321 2.86 7.17 29.75
C SER A 321 3.35 7.69 28.41
N LYS A 322 2.52 8.46 27.70
CA LYS A 322 2.90 9.09 26.41
C LYS A 322 4.13 10.01 26.54
N ASP A 323 4.35 10.63 27.70
CA ASP A 323 5.49 11.52 27.92
C ASP A 323 6.84 10.79 27.93
N ALA A 324 6.83 9.48 28.17
CA ALA A 324 8.05 8.67 28.14
C ALA A 324 8.47 8.26 26.71
N ALA A 325 7.71 8.60 25.69
CA ALA A 325 7.94 8.16 24.33
C ALA A 325 9.31 8.57 23.77
N ALA A 326 9.76 9.79 24.03
CA ALA A 326 11.07 10.25 23.55
C ALA A 326 12.22 9.42 24.15
N ALA A 327 12.23 9.24 25.47
CA ALA A 327 13.25 8.44 26.15
C ALA A 327 13.24 6.98 25.68
N TYR A 328 12.06 6.42 25.45
CA TYR A 328 11.90 5.08 24.90
C TYR A 328 12.49 4.95 23.50
N LEU A 329 12.21 5.90 22.59
CA LEU A 329 12.76 5.88 21.23
C LEU A 329 14.29 6.00 21.22
N GLU A 330 14.87 6.82 22.11
CA GLU A 330 16.34 6.95 22.28
C GLU A 330 16.97 5.64 22.78
N GLU A 331 16.35 5.00 23.78
CA GLU A 331 16.80 3.69 24.28
C GLU A 331 16.75 2.62 23.20
N ILE A 332 15.61 2.52 22.47
CA ILE A 332 15.46 1.54 21.41
C ILE A 332 16.44 1.76 20.28
N ALA A 333 16.65 3.00 19.85
CA ALA A 333 17.65 3.32 18.84
C ALA A 333 19.04 2.82 19.22
N ALA A 334 19.44 2.99 20.49
CA ALA A 334 20.71 2.50 21.00
C ALA A 334 20.78 0.96 21.08
N ARG A 335 19.68 0.31 21.43
CA ARG A 335 19.59 -1.18 21.50
C ARG A 335 19.62 -1.80 20.12
N PHE A 336 18.87 -1.26 19.17
CA PHE A 336 18.81 -1.73 17.79
C PHE A 336 20.19 -1.76 17.15
N LEU A 337 20.96 -0.67 17.24
CA LEU A 337 22.30 -0.62 16.66
C LEU A 337 23.28 -1.60 17.27
N ARG A 338 23.16 -1.91 18.56
CA ARG A 338 23.97 -2.98 19.19
C ARG A 338 23.66 -4.35 18.59
N ASN A 339 22.41 -4.63 18.30
CA ASN A 339 21.98 -5.90 17.72
C ASN A 339 22.45 -6.05 16.27
N GLU A 340 22.34 -4.98 15.46
CA GLU A 340 22.78 -4.97 14.06
C GLU A 340 24.31 -5.09 13.90
N THR A 341 25.10 -4.68 14.89
CA THR A 341 26.56 -4.83 14.87
C THR A 341 27.03 -6.21 15.31
N THR A 342 26.12 -7.05 15.82
CA THR A 342 26.47 -8.40 16.35
C THR A 342 26.05 -9.51 15.37
N ASN A 343 25.29 -9.19 14.34
CA ASN A 343 24.87 -10.06 13.24
C ASN A 343 25.66 -9.72 11.97
#